data_debf2d62a54683599f0a96b73907890a
#
_entry.id   debf2d62a54683599f0a96b73907890a
#
_cell.length_a   1.000
_cell.length_b   1.000
_cell.length_c   1.000
_cell.angle_alpha   90.00
_cell.angle_beta   90.00
_cell.angle_gamma   90.00
#
_symmetry.space_group_name_H-M   'P 1'
#
loop_
_entity.id
_entity.type
_entity.pdbx_description
1 polymer ?
#
loop_
_entity_poly.entity_id
_entity_poly.type
_entity_poly.pdbx_seq_one_letter_code
_entity_poly.pdbx_strand_id
1 'polypeptide(L)'
;FHIGHIMEYIQADIWVRFQRMQGNAVNFVGADDTHGAPIMIAAEKAGVTPQQFVANIAAGRKQYLDGFHISFDNWHSTDAPENHELARQIYRDLRDRADGSLIEVRTIEQFFDPEKNMFLPDRYIKGECPKCHAKDQYGDNCEVCGTVYAPTDLINPYSALSGAKPELKHSEHFFFKLSDPRCVEFLQNWTQDGKLQPEVANKIKEWFSVRTNPDGTTSEGLGDWDISRDAPYFGIEIPDAPGKYFYVWLDAPVGYLASLKNLLEKRGESYDAYMADPLLEQYHFIGKDIVTFHTLFWPAMLHFSGRKTPNSVFVHGFLTVNNGEKMSKSRGTGLDP
;
A
#
# COMPACT_ATOMS: atom_id res chain seq x y z
N PHE A 1 8.85 -11.25 9.22
CA PHE A 1 8.77 -10.09 10.12
C PHE A 1 10.15 -9.53 10.43
N HIS A 2 10.18 -8.28 10.84
CA HIS A 2 11.28 -7.70 11.61
C HIS A 2 10.68 -7.00 12.83
N ILE A 3 11.53 -6.61 13.78
CA ILE A 3 11.08 -6.05 15.06
C ILE A 3 10.22 -4.78 14.91
N GLY A 4 10.37 -4.03 13.81
CA GLY A 4 9.52 -2.88 13.51
C GLY A 4 8.06 -3.24 13.29
N HIS A 5 7.78 -4.36 12.64
CA HIS A 5 6.41 -4.86 12.49
C HIS A 5 5.82 -5.33 13.83
N ILE A 6 6.64 -5.98 14.66
CA ILE A 6 6.20 -6.44 15.97
C ILE A 6 5.78 -5.29 16.87
N MET A 7 6.45 -4.13 16.76
CA MET A 7 6.12 -2.95 17.55
C MET A 7 4.68 -2.48 17.32
N GLU A 8 4.25 -2.36 16.07
CA GLU A 8 2.87 -1.94 15.78
C GLU A 8 1.83 -2.97 16.23
N TYR A 9 2.14 -4.26 16.12
CA TYR A 9 1.24 -5.32 16.58
C TYR A 9 1.13 -5.33 18.11
N ILE A 10 2.22 -5.08 18.83
CA ILE A 10 2.19 -4.93 20.29
C ILE A 10 1.32 -3.74 20.69
N GLN A 11 1.49 -2.59 20.05
CA GLN A 11 0.68 -1.40 20.33
C GLN A 11 -0.81 -1.68 20.13
N ALA A 12 -1.16 -2.31 19.01
CA ALA A 12 -2.53 -2.68 18.71
C ALA A 12 -3.08 -3.69 19.73
N ASP A 13 -2.32 -4.72 20.07
CA ASP A 13 -2.73 -5.76 21.02
C ASP A 13 -2.99 -5.18 22.42
N ILE A 14 -2.13 -4.28 22.91
CA ILE A 14 -2.32 -3.58 24.18
C ILE A 14 -3.61 -2.76 24.14
N TRP A 15 -3.83 -2.00 23.09
CA TRP A 15 -5.05 -1.20 22.93
C TRP A 15 -6.31 -2.07 22.88
N VAL A 16 -6.28 -3.19 22.16
CA VAL A 16 -7.38 -4.16 22.08
C VAL A 16 -7.69 -4.74 23.45
N ARG A 17 -6.70 -5.17 24.22
CA ARG A 17 -6.88 -5.68 25.58
C ARG A 17 -7.50 -4.63 26.48
N PHE A 18 -7.05 -3.39 26.40
CA PHE A 18 -7.61 -2.27 27.15
C PHE A 18 -9.08 -2.05 26.80
N GLN A 19 -9.43 -2.04 25.52
CA GLN A 19 -10.83 -1.88 25.09
C GLN A 19 -11.74 -3.00 25.60
N ARG A 20 -11.26 -4.23 25.58
CA ARG A 20 -11.99 -5.39 26.15
C ARG A 20 -12.18 -5.26 27.66
N MET A 21 -11.18 -4.77 28.37
CA MET A 21 -11.30 -4.48 29.80
C MET A 21 -12.33 -3.38 30.10
N GLN A 22 -12.58 -2.48 29.18
CA GLN A 22 -13.65 -1.48 29.25
C GLN A 22 -15.04 -2.03 28.90
N GLY A 23 -15.15 -3.30 28.53
CA GLY A 23 -16.41 -3.95 28.15
C GLY A 23 -16.77 -3.82 26.66
N ASN A 24 -15.87 -3.30 25.83
CA ASN A 24 -16.09 -3.21 24.40
C ASN A 24 -15.82 -4.56 23.71
N ALA A 25 -16.68 -4.92 22.74
CA ALA A 25 -16.44 -6.04 21.85
C ALA A 25 -15.44 -5.60 20.76
N VAL A 26 -14.35 -6.33 20.60
CA VAL A 26 -13.29 -5.99 19.64
C VAL A 26 -12.92 -7.21 18.80
N ASN A 27 -12.90 -7.05 17.49
CA ASN A 27 -12.31 -8.00 16.57
C ASN A 27 -10.96 -7.45 16.10
N PHE A 28 -9.89 -8.16 16.47
CA PHE A 28 -8.51 -7.82 16.12
C PHE A 28 -8.06 -8.68 14.96
N VAL A 29 -7.94 -8.10 13.77
CA VAL A 29 -7.66 -8.82 12.54
C VAL A 29 -6.43 -8.29 11.82
N GLY A 30 -5.74 -9.19 11.13
CA GLY A 30 -4.61 -8.89 10.27
C GLY A 30 -4.58 -9.81 9.07
N ALA A 31 -3.72 -9.49 8.11
CA ALA A 31 -3.51 -10.32 6.91
C ALA A 31 -2.07 -10.19 6.42
N ASP A 32 -1.59 -11.23 5.73
CA ASP A 32 -0.39 -11.11 4.93
C ASP A 32 -0.67 -10.27 3.70
N ASP A 33 0.15 -9.26 3.48
CA ASP A 33 0.24 -8.50 2.24
C ASP A 33 1.13 -9.28 1.26
N THR A 34 0.48 -10.04 0.35
CA THR A 34 1.16 -11.08 -0.44
C THR A 34 1.50 -10.66 -1.87
N HIS A 35 0.86 -9.63 -2.39
CA HIS A 35 0.95 -9.27 -3.81
C HIS A 35 2.15 -8.36 -4.14
N GLY A 36 2.38 -8.17 -5.42
CA GLY A 36 3.32 -7.20 -5.94
C GLY A 36 4.55 -7.79 -6.63
N ALA A 37 5.23 -6.93 -7.38
CA ALA A 37 6.41 -7.30 -8.16
C ALA A 37 7.58 -7.82 -7.27
N PRO A 38 7.86 -7.27 -6.09
CA PRO A 38 8.93 -7.80 -5.24
C PRO A 38 8.75 -9.26 -4.85
N ILE A 39 7.53 -9.65 -4.51
CA ILE A 39 7.20 -11.06 -4.17
C ILE A 39 7.35 -11.96 -5.39
N MET A 40 6.83 -11.54 -6.53
CA MET A 40 6.94 -12.28 -7.79
C MET A 40 8.40 -12.57 -8.16
N ILE A 41 9.26 -11.57 -8.05
CA ILE A 41 10.69 -11.67 -8.37
C ILE A 41 11.43 -12.53 -7.35
N ALA A 42 11.13 -12.38 -6.06
CA ALA A 42 11.72 -13.19 -5.01
C ALA A 42 11.35 -14.67 -5.15
N ALA A 43 10.11 -14.96 -5.52
CA ALA A 43 9.63 -16.32 -5.79
C ALA A 43 10.36 -16.94 -7.00
N GLU A 44 10.52 -16.18 -8.10
CA GLU A 44 11.29 -16.63 -9.26
C GLU A 44 12.73 -17.00 -8.89
N LYS A 45 13.41 -16.15 -8.13
CA LYS A 45 14.78 -16.39 -7.63
C LYS A 45 14.86 -17.64 -6.75
N ALA A 46 13.81 -17.91 -5.97
CA ALA A 46 13.72 -19.10 -5.11
C ALA A 46 13.29 -20.36 -5.86
N GLY A 47 12.94 -20.25 -7.15
CA GLY A 47 12.49 -21.37 -7.97
C GLY A 47 11.12 -21.94 -7.59
N VAL A 48 10.26 -21.14 -6.99
CA VAL A 48 8.90 -21.51 -6.55
C VAL A 48 7.86 -20.55 -7.13
N THR A 49 6.58 -20.92 -7.05
CA THR A 49 5.49 -20.00 -7.40
C THR A 49 5.37 -18.88 -6.35
N PRO A 50 4.82 -17.69 -6.71
CA PRO A 50 4.53 -16.65 -5.72
C PRO A 50 3.66 -17.14 -4.57
N GLN A 51 2.65 -17.96 -4.85
CA GLN A 51 1.78 -18.56 -3.84
C GLN A 51 2.56 -19.45 -2.86
N GLN A 52 3.46 -20.29 -3.37
CA GLN A 52 4.32 -21.12 -2.52
C GLN A 52 5.29 -20.30 -1.71
N PHE A 53 5.84 -19.25 -2.29
CA PHE A 53 6.77 -18.33 -1.62
C PHE A 53 6.11 -17.67 -0.41
N VAL A 54 4.91 -17.10 -0.58
CA VAL A 54 4.18 -16.45 0.52
C VAL A 54 3.69 -17.45 1.57
N ALA A 55 3.31 -18.66 1.15
CA ALA A 55 2.94 -19.73 2.09
C ALA A 55 4.13 -20.15 2.99
N ASN A 56 5.33 -20.23 2.43
CA ASN A 56 6.54 -20.52 3.19
C ASN A 56 6.85 -19.44 4.22
N ILE A 57 6.66 -18.17 3.88
CA ILE A 57 6.82 -17.05 4.83
C ILE A 57 5.74 -17.13 5.92
N ALA A 58 4.49 -17.40 5.53
CA ALA A 58 3.35 -17.47 6.44
C ALA A 58 3.52 -18.56 7.51
N ALA A 59 4.14 -19.68 7.16
CA ALA A 59 4.37 -20.80 8.08
C ALA A 59 5.22 -20.41 9.30
N GLY A 60 6.12 -19.44 9.16
CA GLY A 60 7.00 -18.99 10.25
C GLY A 60 6.42 -17.90 11.15
N ARG A 61 5.25 -17.35 10.84
CA ARG A 61 4.72 -16.16 11.52
C ARG A 61 4.28 -16.40 12.95
N LYS A 62 3.60 -17.52 13.17
CA LYS A 62 2.94 -17.80 14.47
C LYS A 62 3.89 -17.74 15.67
N GLN A 63 5.10 -18.25 15.52
CA GLN A 63 6.09 -18.27 16.60
C GLN A 63 6.45 -16.86 17.09
N TYR A 64 6.51 -15.87 16.19
CA TYR A 64 6.81 -14.49 16.55
C TYR A 64 5.65 -13.84 17.28
N LEU A 65 4.42 -14.03 16.80
CA LEU A 65 3.24 -13.49 17.46
C LEU A 65 3.07 -14.09 18.85
N ASP A 66 3.21 -15.39 18.99
CA ASP A 66 3.12 -16.09 20.27
C ASP A 66 4.23 -15.65 21.25
N GLY A 67 5.45 -15.48 20.75
CA GLY A 67 6.60 -15.06 21.55
C GLY A 67 6.45 -13.66 22.16
N PHE A 68 5.71 -12.77 21.52
CA PHE A 68 5.38 -11.44 22.03
C PHE A 68 3.96 -11.35 22.63
N HIS A 69 3.28 -12.49 22.81
CA HIS A 69 1.93 -12.56 23.38
C HIS A 69 0.88 -11.74 22.60
N ILE A 70 1.06 -11.60 21.28
CA ILE A 70 0.14 -10.91 20.39
C ILE A 70 -0.94 -11.89 19.95
N SER A 71 -2.20 -11.54 20.17
CA SER A 71 -3.34 -12.42 19.91
C SER A 71 -4.33 -11.79 18.95
N PHE A 72 -4.18 -12.08 17.67
CA PHE A 72 -5.18 -11.75 16.65
C PHE A 72 -6.37 -12.73 16.74
N ASP A 73 -7.58 -12.21 16.54
CA ASP A 73 -8.77 -13.03 16.38
C ASP A 73 -8.79 -13.77 15.04
N ASN A 74 -8.23 -13.14 14.01
CA ASN A 74 -8.02 -13.75 12.71
C ASN A 74 -6.81 -13.17 12.00
N TRP A 75 -6.11 -14.03 11.28
CA TRP A 75 -5.05 -13.65 10.36
C TRP A 75 -5.32 -14.31 9.01
N HIS A 76 -5.41 -13.49 7.97
CA HIS A 76 -5.79 -13.95 6.64
C HIS A 76 -4.71 -13.60 5.61
N SER A 77 -5.06 -13.55 4.35
CA SER A 77 -4.16 -13.21 3.24
C SER A 77 -4.87 -12.28 2.25
N THR A 78 -4.14 -11.35 1.68
CA THR A 78 -4.67 -10.52 0.59
C THR A 78 -4.91 -11.33 -0.70
N ASP A 79 -4.33 -12.52 -0.83
CA ASP A 79 -4.63 -13.45 -1.94
C ASP A 79 -5.84 -14.35 -1.68
N ALA A 80 -6.56 -14.14 -0.60
CA ALA A 80 -7.78 -14.89 -0.29
C ALA A 80 -8.95 -14.48 -1.18
N PRO A 81 -9.90 -15.41 -1.45
CA PRO A 81 -11.07 -15.12 -2.30
C PRO A 81 -11.87 -13.89 -1.84
N GLU A 82 -12.04 -13.71 -0.54
CA GLU A 82 -12.76 -12.56 0.03
C GLU A 82 -12.11 -11.24 -0.36
N ASN A 83 -10.78 -11.19 -0.40
CA ASN A 83 -10.06 -9.98 -0.80
C ASN A 83 -10.19 -9.69 -2.28
N HIS A 84 -10.12 -10.72 -3.12
CA HIS A 84 -10.37 -10.60 -4.55
C HIS A 84 -11.76 -10.02 -4.84
N GLU A 85 -12.78 -10.57 -4.17
CA GLU A 85 -14.16 -10.11 -4.31
C GLU A 85 -14.33 -8.66 -3.85
N LEU A 86 -13.87 -8.34 -2.64
CA LEU A 86 -14.01 -7.00 -2.06
C LEU A 86 -13.24 -5.94 -2.84
N ALA A 87 -12.00 -6.20 -3.24
CA ALA A 87 -11.21 -5.26 -4.03
C ALA A 87 -11.87 -4.95 -5.38
N ARG A 88 -12.36 -5.97 -6.07
CA ARG A 88 -13.09 -5.81 -7.33
C ARG A 88 -14.39 -5.03 -7.14
N GLN A 89 -15.12 -5.29 -6.06
CA GLN A 89 -16.37 -4.57 -5.78
C GLN A 89 -16.11 -3.10 -5.43
N ILE A 90 -15.11 -2.80 -4.62
CA ILE A 90 -14.70 -1.42 -4.33
C ILE A 90 -14.36 -0.68 -5.63
N TYR A 91 -13.59 -1.30 -6.50
CA TYR A 91 -13.25 -0.72 -7.80
C TYR A 91 -14.50 -0.42 -8.65
N ARG A 92 -15.45 -1.37 -8.74
CA ARG A 92 -16.70 -1.15 -9.47
C ARG A 92 -17.52 -0.01 -8.88
N ASP A 93 -17.61 0.05 -7.57
CA ASP A 93 -18.34 1.12 -6.87
C ASP A 93 -17.71 2.50 -7.13
N LEU A 94 -16.40 2.60 -7.23
CA LEU A 94 -15.70 3.84 -7.61
C LEU A 94 -15.89 4.19 -9.09
N ARG A 95 -15.87 3.19 -9.97
CA ARG A 95 -16.03 3.34 -11.42
C ARG A 95 -17.44 3.72 -11.82
N ASP A 96 -18.43 3.06 -11.23
CA ASP A 96 -19.84 3.10 -11.68
C ASP A 96 -20.68 4.09 -10.84
N ARG A 97 -20.05 5.08 -10.23
CA ARG A 97 -20.74 6.10 -9.43
C ARG A 97 -21.74 6.89 -10.26
N ALA A 98 -22.94 7.11 -9.69
CA ALA A 98 -24.01 7.86 -10.36
C ALA A 98 -23.67 9.36 -10.58
N ASP A 99 -22.82 9.92 -9.72
CA ASP A 99 -22.36 11.33 -9.79
C ASP A 99 -21.06 11.52 -10.62
N GLY A 100 -20.67 10.50 -11.35
CA GLY A 100 -19.48 10.48 -12.20
C GLY A 100 -18.37 9.59 -11.65
N SER A 101 -17.78 8.82 -12.57
CA SER A 101 -16.69 7.89 -12.25
C SER A 101 -15.49 8.57 -11.59
N LEU A 102 -14.93 7.93 -10.58
CA LEU A 102 -13.64 8.31 -9.98
C LEU A 102 -12.47 7.48 -10.52
N ILE A 103 -12.73 6.65 -11.53
CA ILE A 103 -11.70 5.90 -12.24
C ILE A 103 -11.52 6.48 -13.63
N GLU A 104 -10.29 6.74 -14.02
CA GLU A 104 -9.91 7.25 -15.34
C GLU A 104 -8.83 6.38 -15.97
N VAL A 105 -8.99 6.08 -17.25
CA VAL A 105 -7.98 5.37 -18.04
C VAL A 105 -7.11 6.38 -18.77
N ARG A 106 -5.80 6.26 -18.62
CA ARG A 106 -4.80 7.10 -19.32
C ARG A 106 -3.73 6.22 -19.94
N THR A 107 -3.26 6.62 -21.10
CA THR A 107 -2.07 6.02 -21.70
C THR A 107 -0.84 6.68 -21.10
N ILE A 108 0.05 5.86 -20.53
CA ILE A 108 1.33 6.31 -19.98
C ILE A 108 2.48 5.65 -20.73
N GLU A 109 3.65 6.25 -20.61
CA GLU A 109 4.89 5.74 -21.15
C GLU A 109 5.73 5.14 -20.01
N GLN A 110 6.19 3.90 -20.20
CA GLN A 110 6.95 3.16 -19.20
C GLN A 110 8.11 2.40 -19.85
N PHE A 111 9.17 2.17 -19.07
CA PHE A 111 10.24 1.27 -19.47
C PHE A 111 9.80 -0.19 -19.41
N PHE A 112 10.15 -0.92 -20.46
CA PHE A 112 9.90 -2.33 -20.65
C PHE A 112 11.21 -3.08 -20.81
N ASP A 113 11.36 -4.20 -20.09
CA ASP A 113 12.50 -5.08 -20.21
C ASP A 113 12.22 -6.14 -21.28
N PRO A 114 12.90 -6.10 -22.45
CA PRO A 114 12.65 -7.04 -23.52
C PRO A 114 13.14 -8.47 -23.22
N GLU A 115 14.08 -8.66 -22.32
CA GLU A 115 14.56 -9.99 -21.92
C GLU A 115 13.62 -10.66 -20.91
N LYS A 116 13.08 -9.89 -19.97
CA LYS A 116 12.10 -10.37 -18.98
C LYS A 116 10.66 -10.29 -19.49
N ASN A 117 10.44 -9.63 -20.63
CA ASN A 117 9.12 -9.41 -21.20
C ASN A 117 8.14 -8.80 -20.21
N MET A 118 8.55 -7.75 -19.52
CA MET A 118 7.73 -7.09 -18.51
C MET A 118 8.04 -5.60 -18.39
N PHE A 119 7.05 -4.81 -17.99
CA PHE A 119 7.26 -3.43 -17.55
C PHE A 119 8.03 -3.39 -16.25
N LEU A 120 8.92 -2.40 -16.13
CA LEU A 120 9.80 -2.26 -14.97
C LEU A 120 9.22 -1.24 -13.97
N PRO A 121 8.95 -1.64 -12.73
CA PRO A 121 8.75 -0.69 -11.62
C PRO A 121 9.99 0.17 -11.41
N ASP A 122 9.84 1.36 -10.87
CA ASP A 122 10.91 2.36 -10.70
C ASP A 122 12.15 1.81 -9.97
N ARG A 123 11.94 0.93 -8.99
CA ARG A 123 13.01 0.25 -8.24
C ARG A 123 13.75 -0.85 -9.01
N TYR A 124 13.26 -1.21 -10.17
CA TYR A 124 13.90 -2.19 -11.06
C TYR A 124 14.53 -1.55 -12.30
N ILE A 125 14.60 -0.21 -12.32
CA ILE A 125 15.34 0.58 -13.29
C ILE A 125 16.48 1.23 -12.56
N LYS A 126 17.67 1.16 -13.13
CA LYS A 126 18.86 1.86 -12.66
C LYS A 126 19.52 2.63 -13.79
N GLY A 127 20.27 3.65 -13.42
CA GLY A 127 20.99 4.46 -14.38
C GLY A 127 21.84 5.51 -13.67
N GLU A 128 22.36 6.44 -14.44
CA GLU A 128 23.13 7.56 -13.92
C GLU A 128 22.20 8.72 -13.56
N CYS A 129 22.39 9.32 -12.39
CA CYS A 129 21.62 10.46 -11.93
C CYS A 129 21.77 11.65 -12.92
N PRO A 130 20.68 12.28 -13.38
CA PRO A 130 20.75 13.41 -14.31
C PRO A 130 21.36 14.66 -13.70
N LYS A 131 21.45 14.76 -12.36
CA LYS A 131 21.97 15.93 -11.65
C LYS A 131 23.42 15.79 -11.20
N CYS A 132 23.73 14.72 -10.46
CA CYS A 132 25.06 14.55 -9.88
C CYS A 132 25.91 13.50 -10.58
N HIS A 133 25.39 12.82 -11.59
CA HIS A 133 26.06 11.78 -12.38
C HIS A 133 26.50 10.55 -11.57
N ALA A 134 25.97 10.36 -10.37
CA ALA A 134 26.17 9.13 -9.62
C ALA A 134 25.62 7.94 -10.40
N LYS A 135 26.40 6.86 -10.45
CA LYS A 135 26.04 5.62 -11.15
C LYS A 135 25.06 4.78 -10.33
N ASP A 136 24.36 3.87 -11.01
CA ASP A 136 23.52 2.83 -10.40
C ASP A 136 22.41 3.35 -9.49
N GLN A 137 21.88 4.53 -9.80
CA GLN A 137 20.78 5.14 -9.07
C GLN A 137 19.44 4.60 -9.55
N TYR A 138 18.47 4.50 -8.63
CA TYR A 138 17.11 4.00 -8.93
C TYR A 138 16.28 5.00 -9.75
N GLY A 139 15.19 4.50 -10.35
CA GLY A 139 14.34 5.26 -11.24
C GLY A 139 13.45 6.33 -10.59
N ASP A 140 13.40 6.41 -9.28
CA ASP A 140 12.58 7.35 -8.53
C ASP A 140 13.38 8.47 -7.86
N ASN A 141 14.60 8.17 -7.40
CA ASN A 141 15.45 9.16 -6.71
C ASN A 141 16.90 8.76 -6.70
N CYS A 142 17.76 9.76 -6.53
CA CYS A 142 19.19 9.55 -6.32
C CYS A 142 19.50 9.39 -4.83
N GLU A 143 20.11 8.28 -4.46
CA GLU A 143 20.52 8.03 -3.07
C GLU A 143 21.74 8.88 -2.64
N VAL A 144 22.47 9.44 -3.61
CA VAL A 144 23.67 10.26 -3.35
C VAL A 144 23.31 11.73 -3.12
N CYS A 145 22.50 12.33 -4.00
CA CYS A 145 22.20 13.76 -3.91
C CYS A 145 20.74 14.06 -3.53
N GLY A 146 19.90 13.04 -3.34
CA GLY A 146 18.50 13.17 -2.93
C GLY A 146 17.55 13.74 -4.00
N THR A 147 18.02 13.96 -5.23
CA THR A 147 17.17 14.49 -6.29
C THR A 147 16.12 13.44 -6.69
N VAL A 148 14.87 13.88 -6.75
CA VAL A 148 13.74 13.10 -7.28
C VAL A 148 13.62 13.40 -8.77
N TYR A 149 13.35 12.37 -9.58
CA TYR A 149 13.20 12.45 -11.04
C TYR A 149 12.28 11.33 -11.54
N ALA A 150 11.83 11.42 -12.79
CA ALA A 150 11.15 10.31 -13.46
C ALA A 150 12.17 9.27 -13.94
N PRO A 151 11.81 7.98 -14.04
CA PRO A 151 12.71 6.95 -14.57
C PRO A 151 13.30 7.30 -15.96
N THR A 152 12.53 8.00 -16.77
CA THR A 152 12.92 8.46 -18.11
C THR A 152 14.00 9.54 -18.12
N ASP A 153 14.25 10.19 -16.99
CA ASP A 153 15.31 11.20 -16.85
C ASP A 153 16.69 10.59 -16.58
N LEU A 154 16.76 9.30 -16.21
CA LEU A 154 18.03 8.62 -15.99
C LEU A 154 18.89 8.58 -17.26
N ILE A 155 20.17 8.81 -17.08
CA ILE A 155 21.17 8.67 -18.15
C ILE A 155 21.57 7.21 -18.25
N ASN A 156 21.58 6.66 -19.49
CA ASN A 156 21.89 5.26 -19.74
C ASN A 156 21.14 4.28 -18.83
N PRO A 157 19.80 4.31 -18.80
CA PRO A 157 19.02 3.43 -17.97
C PRO A 157 19.20 1.95 -18.38
N TYR A 158 19.13 1.06 -17.38
CA TYR A 158 19.16 -0.38 -17.58
C TYR A 158 18.24 -1.10 -16.61
N SER A 159 17.75 -2.29 -17.00
CA SER A 159 16.98 -3.16 -16.13
C SER A 159 17.86 -3.71 -15.00
N ALA A 160 17.44 -3.52 -13.76
CA ALA A 160 18.10 -4.12 -12.61
C ALA A 160 17.89 -5.65 -12.53
N LEU A 161 16.95 -6.19 -13.30
CA LEU A 161 16.64 -7.63 -13.35
C LEU A 161 17.51 -8.39 -14.33
N SER A 162 17.68 -7.87 -15.54
CA SER A 162 18.39 -8.53 -16.64
C SER A 162 19.68 -7.82 -17.07
N GLY A 163 19.84 -6.55 -16.70
CA GLY A 163 20.89 -5.68 -17.24
C GLY A 163 20.63 -5.16 -18.65
N ALA A 164 19.50 -5.56 -19.29
CA ALA A 164 19.15 -5.14 -20.62
C ALA A 164 18.87 -3.65 -20.70
N LYS A 165 19.10 -3.06 -21.87
CA LYS A 165 18.62 -1.71 -22.16
C LYS A 165 17.09 -1.74 -22.28
N PRO A 166 16.34 -1.00 -21.43
CA PRO A 166 14.90 -0.99 -21.50
C PRO A 166 14.39 -0.23 -22.71
N GLU A 167 13.21 -0.62 -23.16
CA GLU A 167 12.48 0.04 -24.26
C GLU A 167 11.34 0.87 -23.67
N LEU A 168 11.10 2.06 -24.20
CA LEU A 168 9.89 2.82 -23.87
C LEU A 168 8.70 2.26 -24.62
N LYS A 169 7.66 1.90 -23.87
CA LYS A 169 6.38 1.43 -24.41
C LYS A 169 5.22 2.18 -23.79
N HIS A 170 4.16 2.34 -24.56
CA HIS A 170 2.89 2.89 -24.06
C HIS A 170 2.03 1.79 -23.49
N SER A 171 1.34 2.10 -22.39
CA SER A 171 0.38 1.21 -21.76
C SER A 171 -0.78 2.00 -21.18
N GLU A 172 -1.99 1.45 -21.27
CA GLU A 172 -3.14 2.02 -20.60
C GLU A 172 -3.10 1.68 -19.11
N HIS A 173 -3.21 2.71 -18.27
CA HIS A 173 -3.27 2.58 -16.82
C HIS A 173 -4.57 3.15 -16.28
N PHE A 174 -4.98 2.62 -15.15
CA PHE A 174 -6.18 3.02 -14.43
C PHE A 174 -5.80 3.88 -13.24
N PHE A 175 -6.45 5.04 -13.12
CA PHE A 175 -6.18 6.02 -12.07
C PHE A 175 -7.40 6.22 -11.20
N PHE A 176 -7.18 6.21 -9.88
CA PHE A 176 -8.15 6.74 -8.94
C PHE A 176 -7.97 8.25 -8.84
N LYS A 177 -9.04 8.99 -9.16
CA LYS A 177 -9.02 10.45 -9.30
C LYS A 177 -9.02 11.15 -7.95
N LEU A 178 -7.93 11.06 -7.19
CA LEU A 178 -7.80 11.77 -5.91
C LEU A 178 -7.79 13.30 -6.06
N SER A 179 -7.43 13.81 -7.23
CA SER A 179 -7.49 15.24 -7.56
C SER A 179 -8.91 15.75 -7.80
N ASP A 180 -9.89 14.87 -7.93
CA ASP A 180 -11.29 15.28 -8.05
C ASP A 180 -11.71 16.14 -6.85
N PRO A 181 -12.37 17.29 -7.05
CA PRO A 181 -12.78 18.17 -5.96
C PRO A 181 -13.57 17.47 -4.85
N ARG A 182 -14.35 16.46 -5.17
CA ARG A 182 -15.09 15.65 -4.18
C ARG A 182 -14.12 14.93 -3.23
N CYS A 183 -13.06 14.33 -3.78
CA CYS A 183 -12.03 13.63 -2.99
C CYS A 183 -11.21 14.61 -2.16
N VAL A 184 -10.78 15.73 -2.75
CA VAL A 184 -9.98 16.74 -2.06
C VAL A 184 -10.75 17.32 -0.88
N GLU A 185 -12.00 17.73 -1.07
CA GLU A 185 -12.85 18.27 0.01
C GLU A 185 -13.05 17.25 1.13
N PHE A 186 -13.41 16.01 0.78
CA PHE A 186 -13.58 14.94 1.76
C PHE A 186 -12.30 14.73 2.58
N LEU A 187 -11.16 14.60 1.93
CA LEU A 187 -9.89 14.30 2.61
C LEU A 187 -9.38 15.47 3.45
N GLN A 188 -9.56 16.71 3.00
CA GLN A 188 -9.24 17.89 3.82
C GLN A 188 -10.04 17.90 5.12
N ASN A 189 -11.32 17.58 5.06
CA ASN A 189 -12.18 17.51 6.24
C ASN A 189 -11.83 16.31 7.11
N TRP A 190 -11.73 15.11 6.51
CA TRP A 190 -11.50 13.87 7.25
C TRP A 190 -10.15 13.87 7.99
N THR A 191 -9.07 14.32 7.35
CA THR A 191 -7.72 14.33 7.94
C THR A 191 -7.55 15.35 9.06
N GLN A 192 -8.41 16.36 9.15
CA GLN A 192 -8.35 17.44 10.13
C GLN A 192 -9.42 17.34 11.24
N ASP A 193 -10.21 16.26 11.25
CA ASP A 193 -11.34 16.07 12.18
C ASP A 193 -11.00 15.12 13.33
N GLY A 194 -9.81 15.25 13.92
CA GLY A 194 -9.41 14.48 15.10
C GLY A 194 -9.17 12.98 14.89
N LYS A 195 -9.09 12.51 13.66
CA LYS A 195 -8.84 11.10 13.32
C LYS A 195 -7.37 10.72 13.36
N LEU A 196 -6.50 11.71 13.30
CA LEU A 196 -5.05 11.57 13.27
C LEU A 196 -4.42 12.32 14.45
N GLN A 197 -3.25 11.85 14.88
CA GLN A 197 -2.43 12.59 15.82
C GLN A 197 -2.09 13.99 15.25
N PRO A 198 -1.96 15.04 16.09
CA PRO A 198 -1.75 16.41 15.63
C PRO A 198 -0.56 16.57 14.67
N GLU A 199 0.56 15.93 14.95
CA GLU A 199 1.76 15.96 14.11
C GLU A 199 1.53 15.31 12.73
N VAL A 200 0.77 14.23 12.69
CA VAL A 200 0.39 13.55 11.44
C VAL A 200 -0.58 14.40 10.63
N ALA A 201 -1.62 14.93 11.28
CA ALA A 201 -2.60 15.80 10.63
C ALA A 201 -1.93 17.07 10.05
N ASN A 202 -0.98 17.66 10.76
CA ASN A 202 -0.21 18.80 10.27
C ASN A 202 0.65 18.46 9.06
N LYS A 203 1.30 17.30 9.07
CA LYS A 203 2.13 16.86 7.94
C LYS A 203 1.29 16.55 6.70
N ILE A 204 0.12 15.97 6.88
CA ILE A 204 -0.80 15.65 5.77
C ILE A 204 -1.32 16.90 5.07
N LYS A 205 -1.47 18.04 5.75
CA LYS A 205 -1.86 19.31 5.10
C LYS A 205 -0.97 19.68 3.92
N GLU A 206 0.30 19.31 3.96
CA GLU A 206 1.25 19.61 2.88
C GLU A 206 0.85 18.96 1.54
N TRP A 207 0.10 17.85 1.57
CA TRP A 207 -0.37 17.15 0.37
C TRP A 207 -1.46 17.92 -0.38
N PHE A 208 -2.14 18.84 0.27
CA PHE A 208 -3.18 19.67 -0.35
C PHE A 208 -2.65 21.02 -0.85
N SER A 209 -1.39 21.32 -0.58
CA SER A 209 -0.76 22.59 -0.94
C SER A 209 -0.11 22.54 -2.31
N VAL A 210 -0.06 23.69 -2.97
CA VAL A 210 0.74 23.87 -4.19
C VAL A 210 2.21 23.63 -3.85
N ARG A 211 2.88 22.80 -4.63
CA ARG A 211 4.31 22.50 -4.47
C ARG A 211 5.08 23.00 -5.68
N THR A 212 6.23 23.61 -5.42
CA THR A 212 7.19 23.92 -6.47
C THR A 212 8.15 22.74 -6.61
N ASN A 213 8.14 22.11 -7.75
CA ASN A 213 9.04 21.00 -8.07
C ASN A 213 10.48 21.51 -8.29
N PRO A 214 11.49 20.64 -8.19
CA PRO A 214 12.88 21.00 -8.45
C PRO A 214 13.16 21.59 -9.84
N ASP A 215 12.31 21.29 -10.82
CA ASP A 215 12.38 21.82 -12.20
C ASP A 215 11.70 23.20 -12.37
N GLY A 216 11.17 23.78 -11.28
CA GLY A 216 10.46 25.06 -11.29
C GLY A 216 8.98 24.96 -11.67
N THR A 217 8.47 23.79 -11.99
CA THR A 217 7.04 23.59 -12.22
C THR A 217 6.27 23.52 -10.91
N THR A 218 4.98 23.83 -10.93
CA THR A 218 4.09 23.69 -9.78
C THR A 218 3.17 22.50 -9.95
N SER A 219 3.07 21.67 -8.93
CA SER A 219 2.01 20.68 -8.80
C SER A 219 0.97 21.16 -7.79
N GLU A 220 -0.28 21.19 -8.22
CA GLU A 220 -1.38 21.61 -7.37
C GLU A 220 -2.02 20.41 -6.70
N GLY A 221 -2.02 20.42 -5.34
CA GLY A 221 -2.81 19.51 -4.53
C GLY A 221 -2.45 18.03 -4.67
N LEU A 222 -3.46 17.17 -4.44
CA LEU A 222 -3.34 15.72 -4.58
C LEU A 222 -3.26 15.32 -6.05
N GLY A 223 -2.25 14.52 -6.39
CA GLY A 223 -2.20 13.83 -7.68
C GLY A 223 -3.13 12.63 -7.72
N ASP A 224 -3.55 12.25 -8.93
CA ASP A 224 -4.28 11.00 -9.13
C ASP A 224 -3.38 9.79 -8.89
N TRP A 225 -3.98 8.71 -8.42
CA TRP A 225 -3.25 7.52 -8.02
C TRP A 225 -3.36 6.42 -9.08
N ASP A 226 -2.24 5.99 -9.63
CA ASP A 226 -2.16 4.86 -10.54
C ASP A 226 -2.39 3.56 -9.77
N ILE A 227 -3.55 2.95 -9.96
CA ILE A 227 -3.98 1.73 -9.27
C ILE A 227 -3.77 0.47 -10.09
N SER A 228 -3.07 0.55 -11.21
CA SER A 228 -2.91 -0.58 -12.14
C SER A 228 -1.47 -0.95 -12.40
N ARG A 229 -1.28 -2.22 -12.74
CA ARG A 229 0.00 -2.79 -13.19
C ARG A 229 -0.24 -3.75 -14.34
N ASP A 230 0.70 -3.79 -15.28
CA ASP A 230 0.64 -4.69 -16.42
C ASP A 230 1.11 -6.11 -16.06
N ALA A 231 0.53 -7.11 -16.76
CA ALA A 231 1.06 -8.47 -16.71
C ALA A 231 2.50 -8.54 -17.28
N PRO A 232 3.38 -9.42 -16.75
CA PRO A 232 3.14 -10.35 -15.66
C PRO A 232 3.16 -9.66 -14.28
N TYR A 233 2.21 -9.99 -13.43
CA TYR A 233 2.09 -9.41 -12.10
C TYR A 233 1.37 -10.39 -11.15
N PHE A 234 1.88 -10.53 -9.94
CA PHE A 234 1.19 -11.28 -8.90
C PHE A 234 0.25 -10.36 -8.14
N GLY A 235 -1.03 -10.47 -8.44
CA GLY A 235 -2.06 -9.61 -7.87
C GLY A 235 -3.46 -9.98 -8.32
N ILE A 236 -4.39 -9.08 -8.07
CA ILE A 236 -5.80 -9.24 -8.42
C ILE A 236 -6.06 -8.57 -9.77
N GLU A 237 -6.61 -9.31 -10.72
CA GLU A 237 -6.95 -8.77 -12.03
C GLU A 237 -8.09 -7.75 -11.94
N ILE A 238 -7.91 -6.61 -12.61
CA ILE A 238 -8.92 -5.55 -12.67
C ILE A 238 -10.12 -6.03 -13.50
N PRO A 239 -11.38 -5.83 -13.00
CA PRO A 239 -12.58 -6.17 -13.76
C PRO A 239 -12.60 -5.52 -15.15
N ASP A 240 -12.99 -6.27 -16.16
CA ASP A 240 -13.15 -5.82 -17.55
C ASP A 240 -11.86 -5.26 -18.21
N ALA A 241 -10.70 -5.58 -17.64
CA ALA A 241 -9.39 -5.13 -18.13
C ALA A 241 -8.39 -6.31 -18.16
N PRO A 242 -8.49 -7.24 -19.13
CA PRO A 242 -7.59 -8.39 -19.23
C PRO A 242 -6.12 -7.99 -19.27
N GLY A 243 -5.28 -8.66 -18.48
CA GLY A 243 -3.85 -8.37 -18.38
C GLY A 243 -3.49 -7.15 -17.54
N LYS A 244 -4.46 -6.54 -16.88
CA LYS A 244 -4.26 -5.45 -15.93
C LYS A 244 -4.59 -5.90 -14.51
N TYR A 245 -3.73 -5.56 -13.56
CA TYR A 245 -3.83 -5.97 -12.16
C TYR A 245 -3.86 -4.76 -11.25
N PHE A 246 -4.54 -4.88 -10.10
CA PHE A 246 -4.46 -3.83 -9.09
C PHE A 246 -3.05 -3.71 -8.54
N TYR A 247 -2.60 -2.47 -8.42
CA TYR A 247 -1.41 -2.16 -7.63
C TYR A 247 -1.60 -2.66 -6.20
N VAL A 248 -0.55 -3.23 -5.63
CA VAL A 248 -0.60 -3.87 -4.31
C VAL A 248 -1.24 -3.00 -3.21
N TRP A 249 -1.01 -1.70 -3.23
CA TRP A 249 -1.57 -0.79 -2.23
C TRP A 249 -3.06 -0.47 -2.41
N LEU A 250 -3.67 -0.90 -3.52
CA LEU A 250 -5.13 -0.90 -3.60
C LEU A 250 -5.72 -2.07 -2.82
N ASP A 251 -5.19 -3.28 -3.01
CA ASP A 251 -5.75 -4.47 -2.38
C ASP A 251 -5.24 -4.73 -0.96
N ALA A 252 -4.05 -4.24 -0.61
CA ALA A 252 -3.46 -4.44 0.72
C ALA A 252 -4.38 -3.99 1.88
N PRO A 253 -4.90 -2.76 1.90
CA PRO A 253 -5.78 -2.33 2.99
C PRO A 253 -7.15 -3.02 2.94
N VAL A 254 -7.61 -3.45 1.78
CA VAL A 254 -8.84 -4.27 1.67
C VAL A 254 -8.68 -5.58 2.45
N GLY A 255 -7.47 -6.07 2.60
CA GLY A 255 -7.15 -7.25 3.41
C GLY A 255 -7.64 -7.18 4.85
N TYR A 256 -7.75 -5.99 5.44
CA TYR A 256 -8.36 -5.80 6.77
C TYR A 256 -9.83 -6.23 6.77
N LEU A 257 -10.57 -5.79 5.76
CA LEU A 257 -12.00 -6.15 5.60
C LEU A 257 -12.17 -7.63 5.22
N ALA A 258 -11.29 -8.15 4.37
CA ALA A 258 -11.29 -9.57 3.98
C ALA A 258 -11.05 -10.48 5.18
N SER A 259 -10.11 -10.12 6.05
CA SER A 259 -9.84 -10.87 7.29
C SER A 259 -11.02 -10.82 8.24
N LEU A 260 -11.66 -9.67 8.41
CA LEU A 260 -12.87 -9.53 9.20
C LEU A 260 -14.02 -10.38 8.62
N LYS A 261 -14.25 -10.30 7.32
CA LYS A 261 -15.29 -11.08 6.64
C LYS A 261 -15.10 -12.57 6.85
N ASN A 262 -13.88 -13.07 6.68
CA ASN A 262 -13.53 -14.46 6.93
C ASN A 262 -13.77 -14.88 8.40
N LEU A 263 -13.41 -14.02 9.36
CA LEU A 263 -13.66 -14.27 10.78
C LEU A 263 -15.16 -14.40 11.09
N LEU A 264 -15.96 -13.46 10.60
CA LEU A 264 -17.40 -13.44 10.83
C LEU A 264 -18.08 -14.65 10.18
N GLU A 265 -17.69 -15.02 8.97
CA GLU A 265 -18.20 -16.22 8.29
C GLU A 265 -17.89 -17.50 9.09
N LYS A 266 -16.69 -17.64 9.64
CA LYS A 266 -16.32 -18.76 10.52
C LYS A 266 -17.19 -18.84 11.79
N ARG A 267 -17.68 -17.70 12.24
CA ARG A 267 -18.58 -17.61 13.42
C ARG A 267 -20.05 -17.73 13.07
N GLY A 268 -20.40 -17.83 11.78
CA GLY A 268 -21.79 -17.82 11.32
C GLY A 268 -22.47 -16.45 11.43
N GLU A 269 -21.69 -15.38 11.47
CA GLU A 269 -22.16 -14.00 11.56
C GLU A 269 -22.19 -13.34 10.17
N SER A 270 -23.14 -12.39 9.97
CA SER A 270 -23.23 -11.63 8.73
C SER A 270 -22.21 -10.48 8.71
N TYR A 271 -21.29 -10.50 7.75
CA TYR A 271 -20.38 -9.39 7.47
C TYR A 271 -21.14 -8.09 7.14
N ASP A 272 -22.16 -8.17 6.28
CA ASP A 272 -22.93 -7.00 5.87
C ASP A 272 -23.69 -6.37 7.04
N ALA A 273 -24.30 -7.18 7.89
CA ALA A 273 -24.98 -6.69 9.09
C ALA A 273 -23.99 -6.07 10.09
N TYR A 274 -22.84 -6.67 10.27
CA TYR A 274 -21.77 -6.13 11.11
C TYR A 274 -21.26 -4.78 10.63
N MET A 275 -20.99 -4.64 9.34
CA MET A 275 -20.51 -3.39 8.75
C MET A 275 -21.59 -2.30 8.69
N ALA A 276 -22.86 -2.66 8.69
CA ALA A 276 -23.99 -1.72 8.71
C ALA A 276 -24.33 -1.18 10.10
N ASP A 277 -23.73 -1.73 11.16
CA ASP A 277 -23.95 -1.26 12.52
C ASP A 277 -23.42 0.19 12.68
N PRO A 278 -24.30 1.17 13.03
CA PRO A 278 -23.88 2.56 13.18
C PRO A 278 -22.93 2.78 14.36
N LEU A 279 -22.86 1.86 15.30
CA LEU A 279 -21.97 1.92 16.47
C LEU A 279 -20.61 1.29 16.20
N LEU A 280 -20.42 0.66 15.04
CA LEU A 280 -19.14 0.08 14.66
C LEU A 280 -18.06 1.17 14.53
N GLU A 281 -16.93 0.93 15.14
CA GLU A 281 -15.74 1.76 15.01
C GLU A 281 -14.60 0.95 14.39
N GLN A 282 -13.76 1.62 13.61
CA GLN A 282 -12.60 1.03 12.94
C GLN A 282 -11.33 1.82 13.30
N TYR A 283 -10.29 1.09 13.68
CA TYR A 283 -9.00 1.66 14.09
C TYR A 283 -7.85 0.96 13.38
N HIS A 284 -6.85 1.74 12.98
CA HIS A 284 -5.61 1.25 12.36
C HIS A 284 -4.40 1.65 13.19
N PHE A 285 -3.42 0.74 13.28
CA PHE A 285 -2.12 0.96 13.90
C PHE A 285 -1.06 0.73 12.83
N ILE A 286 -0.31 1.77 12.47
CA ILE A 286 0.60 1.75 11.32
C ILE A 286 1.93 2.44 11.61
N GLY A 287 2.95 2.08 10.83
CA GLY A 287 4.19 2.84 10.74
C GLY A 287 4.06 4.10 9.88
N LYS A 288 4.90 5.08 10.13
CA LYS A 288 4.87 6.37 9.42
C LYS A 288 5.14 6.28 7.91
N ASP A 289 5.74 5.20 7.44
CA ASP A 289 6.07 4.97 6.03
C ASP A 289 4.84 4.66 5.16
N ILE A 290 3.73 4.28 5.78
CA ILE A 290 2.47 3.96 5.08
C ILE A 290 1.32 4.93 5.42
N VAL A 291 1.67 6.10 5.94
CA VAL A 291 0.69 7.14 6.33
C VAL A 291 -0.17 7.58 5.15
N THR A 292 0.43 7.86 3.99
CA THR A 292 -0.32 8.29 2.79
C THR A 292 -1.35 7.27 2.35
N PHE A 293 -1.03 5.99 2.40
CA PHE A 293 -1.96 4.92 2.02
C PHE A 293 -3.16 4.82 2.97
N HIS A 294 -2.96 5.09 4.26
CA HIS A 294 -4.00 4.95 5.29
C HIS A 294 -4.76 6.24 5.62
N THR A 295 -4.23 7.39 5.22
CA THR A 295 -4.84 8.69 5.54
C THR A 295 -5.36 9.46 4.32
N LEU A 296 -4.98 9.04 3.12
CA LEU A 296 -5.45 9.62 1.85
C LEU A 296 -6.16 8.56 1.00
N PHE A 297 -5.46 7.54 0.52
CA PHE A 297 -6.01 6.57 -0.43
C PHE A 297 -7.14 5.72 0.20
N TRP A 298 -6.86 5.12 1.33
CA TRP A 298 -7.81 4.20 1.99
C TRP A 298 -9.11 4.87 2.44
N PRO A 299 -9.09 6.01 3.14
CA PRO A 299 -10.32 6.71 3.50
C PRO A 299 -11.14 7.14 2.29
N ALA A 300 -10.50 7.64 1.23
CA ALA A 300 -11.18 8.01 0.00
C ALA A 300 -11.81 6.80 -0.71
N MET A 301 -11.09 5.68 -0.81
CA MET A 301 -11.63 4.44 -1.36
C MET A 301 -12.87 3.97 -0.61
N LEU A 302 -12.82 3.96 0.72
CA LEU A 302 -13.93 3.54 1.57
C LEU A 302 -15.13 4.47 1.41
N HIS A 303 -14.92 5.76 1.57
CA HIS A 303 -16.00 6.74 1.50
C HIS A 303 -16.72 6.72 0.16
N PHE A 304 -15.97 6.83 -0.94
CA PHE A 304 -16.55 6.92 -2.28
C PHE A 304 -17.05 5.60 -2.85
N SER A 305 -16.71 4.48 -2.22
CA SER A 305 -17.33 3.17 -2.48
C SER A 305 -18.51 2.85 -1.54
N GLY A 306 -18.96 3.83 -0.73
CA GLY A 306 -20.09 3.68 0.16
C GLY A 306 -19.82 2.88 1.43
N ARG A 307 -18.56 2.83 1.89
CA ARG A 307 -18.14 2.08 3.08
C ARG A 307 -17.73 3.00 4.22
N LYS A 308 -17.78 2.47 5.43
CA LYS A 308 -17.40 3.21 6.64
C LYS A 308 -15.89 3.48 6.63
N THR A 309 -15.52 4.72 6.97
CA THR A 309 -14.12 5.13 7.11
C THR A 309 -13.61 4.89 8.52
N PRO A 310 -12.28 4.80 8.74
CA PRO A 310 -11.71 4.64 10.06
C PRO A 310 -12.07 5.79 11.03
N ASN A 311 -12.26 5.45 12.29
CA ASN A 311 -12.44 6.43 13.36
C ASN A 311 -11.11 7.08 13.76
N SER A 312 -10.03 6.31 13.73
CA SER A 312 -8.69 6.82 13.96
C SER A 312 -7.64 5.95 13.30
N VAL A 313 -6.53 6.58 12.93
CA VAL A 313 -5.30 5.94 12.49
C VAL A 313 -4.17 6.37 13.43
N PHE A 314 -3.61 5.41 14.17
CA PHE A 314 -2.49 5.62 15.07
C PHE A 314 -1.18 5.32 14.36
N VAL A 315 -0.28 6.28 14.38
CA VAL A 315 0.98 6.24 13.62
C VAL A 315 2.16 6.26 14.56
N HIS A 316 3.07 5.28 14.41
CA HIS A 316 4.34 5.27 15.14
C HIS A 316 5.52 5.62 14.23
N GLY A 317 6.61 6.13 14.85
CA GLY A 317 7.87 6.40 14.17
C GLY A 317 8.64 5.13 13.83
N PHE A 318 9.75 5.29 13.10
CA PHE A 318 10.66 4.18 12.86
C PHE A 318 11.43 3.78 14.11
N LEU A 319 11.73 2.50 14.23
CA LEU A 319 12.81 2.06 15.11
C LEU A 319 14.14 2.50 14.52
N THR A 320 14.95 3.11 15.36
CA THR A 320 16.25 3.65 14.94
C THR A 320 17.39 2.91 15.61
N VAL A 321 18.52 2.86 14.93
CA VAL A 321 19.79 2.34 15.41
C VAL A 321 20.87 3.43 15.27
N ASN A 322 22.01 3.28 15.92
CA ASN A 322 23.19 4.13 15.68
C ASN A 322 22.89 5.63 15.58
N ASN A 323 22.41 6.24 16.66
CA ASN A 323 22.16 7.68 16.73
C ASN A 323 21.04 8.22 15.79
N GLY A 324 20.02 7.44 15.50
CA GLY A 324 18.81 7.89 14.80
C GLY A 324 18.69 7.41 13.35
N GLU A 325 19.56 6.54 12.88
CA GLU A 325 19.40 5.92 11.57
C GLU A 325 18.23 4.92 11.56
N LYS A 326 17.43 4.94 10.49
CA LYS A 326 16.37 3.95 10.28
C LYS A 326 16.95 2.54 10.20
N MET A 327 16.41 1.62 11.00
CA MET A 327 16.71 0.19 10.89
C MET A 327 16.30 -0.33 9.51
N SER A 328 17.17 -1.06 8.82
CA SER A 328 16.91 -1.53 7.46
C SER A 328 17.59 -2.87 7.19
N LYS A 329 16.84 -3.81 6.59
CA LYS A 329 17.41 -5.10 6.13
C LYS A 329 18.47 -4.91 5.05
N SER A 330 18.28 -3.97 4.13
CA SER A 330 19.22 -3.69 3.05
C SER A 330 20.57 -3.14 3.55
N ARG A 331 20.59 -2.51 4.74
CA ARG A 331 21.80 -2.00 5.40
C ARG A 331 22.38 -2.97 6.42
N GLY A 332 21.80 -4.14 6.58
CA GLY A 332 22.24 -5.13 7.58
C GLY A 332 21.99 -4.71 9.04
N THR A 333 21.16 -3.71 9.28
CA THR A 333 20.81 -3.22 10.63
C THR A 333 19.45 -3.73 11.12
N GLY A 334 18.75 -4.54 10.31
CA GLY A 334 17.50 -5.18 10.68
C GLY A 334 17.72 -6.27 11.74
N LEU A 335 16.86 -6.27 12.74
CA LEU A 335 16.81 -7.33 13.77
C LEU A 335 15.58 -8.19 13.52
N ASP A 336 15.79 -9.49 13.54
CA ASP A 336 14.69 -10.46 13.55
C ASP A 336 14.07 -10.49 14.97
N PRO A 337 12.76 -10.73 15.07
CA PRO A 337 12.06 -10.82 16.35
C PRO A 337 12.53 -11.96 17.22
#